data_2704efb3c5ad1fbca7a1315f3bca716b
#
_entry.id   2704efb3c5ad1fbca7a1315f3bca716b
#
_cell.length_a   1.000
_cell.length_b   1.000
_cell.length_c   1.000
_cell.angle_alpha   90.00
_cell.angle_beta   90.00
_cell.angle_gamma   90.00
#
_symmetry.space_group_name_H-M   'P 1'
#
loop_
_entity.id
_entity.type
_entity.pdbx_description
1 polymer ?
#
loop_
_entity_poly.entity_id
_entity_poly.type
_entity_poly.pdbx_seq_one_letter_code
_entity_poly.pdbx_strand_id
1 'polypeptide(L)'
;MLKQYRDQLDQIDDKMKELFIKRMEIVKKIGSLKKESKLPVFDAARESEMLEKHRASFSDLVLWNYYERFLKNMIEIAKEMQL
;
A
#
# COMPACT_ATOMS: atom_id res chain seq x y z
N MET A 1 -9.51 29.06 8.22
CA MET A 1 -9.79 27.71 8.73
C MET A 1 -9.65 26.65 7.66
N LEU A 2 -10.45 26.70 6.61
CA LEU A 2 -10.35 25.71 5.53
C LEU A 2 -8.95 25.67 4.89
N LYS A 3 -8.33 26.82 4.69
CA LYS A 3 -6.95 26.91 4.15
C LYS A 3 -5.95 26.19 5.03
N GLN A 4 -6.04 26.34 6.35
CA GLN A 4 -5.12 25.67 7.29
C GLN A 4 -5.23 24.14 7.20
N TYR A 5 -6.44 23.62 7.09
CA TYR A 5 -6.65 22.18 6.94
C TYR A 5 -6.15 21.67 5.62
N ARG A 6 -6.34 22.44 4.55
CA ARG A 6 -5.80 22.08 3.23
C ARG A 6 -4.28 22.08 3.21
N ASP A 7 -3.65 23.03 3.90
CA ASP A 7 -2.18 23.08 4.04
C ASP A 7 -1.68 21.85 4.80
N GLN A 8 -2.40 21.40 5.84
CA GLN A 8 -2.06 20.18 6.57
C GLN A 8 -2.20 18.95 5.67
N LEU A 9 -3.26 18.88 4.87
CA LEU A 9 -3.44 17.78 3.91
C LEU A 9 -2.33 17.76 2.88
N ASP A 10 -1.92 18.91 2.36
CA ASP A 10 -0.84 19.00 1.40
C ASP A 10 0.46 18.44 1.97
N GLN A 11 0.75 18.71 3.22
CA GLN A 11 1.94 18.16 3.90
C GLN A 11 1.86 16.65 4.05
N ILE A 12 0.69 16.13 4.39
CA ILE A 12 0.46 14.68 4.48
C ILE A 12 0.61 14.04 3.11
N ASP A 13 0.02 14.65 2.08
CA ASP A 13 0.08 14.15 0.71
C ASP A 13 1.52 14.10 0.18
N ASP A 14 2.35 15.08 0.52
CA ASP A 14 3.76 15.07 0.16
C ASP A 14 4.50 13.89 0.81
N LYS A 15 4.22 13.60 2.07
CA LYS A 15 4.78 12.43 2.76
C LYS A 15 4.30 11.12 2.17
N MET A 16 3.02 11.05 1.82
CA MET A 16 2.45 9.87 1.18
C MET A 16 3.13 9.60 -0.17
N LYS A 17 3.39 10.66 -0.94
CA LYS A 17 4.11 10.54 -2.22
C LYS A 17 5.51 10.01 -2.02
N GLU A 18 6.26 10.54 -1.06
CA GLU A 18 7.61 10.05 -0.74
C GLU A 18 7.60 8.57 -0.36
N LEU A 19 6.67 8.17 0.50
CA LEU A 19 6.53 6.78 0.92
C LEU A 19 6.10 5.87 -0.22
N PHE A 20 5.20 6.36 -1.08
CA PHE A 20 4.79 5.63 -2.27
C PHE A 20 5.99 5.34 -3.19
N ILE A 21 6.81 6.34 -3.47
CA ILE A 21 8.00 6.18 -4.31
C ILE A 21 8.94 5.14 -3.73
N LYS A 22 9.22 5.22 -2.43
CA LYS A 22 10.08 4.24 -1.74
C LYS A 22 9.50 2.83 -1.81
N ARG A 23 8.20 2.72 -1.59
CA ARG A 23 7.51 1.43 -1.66
C ARG A 23 7.61 0.82 -3.04
N MET A 24 7.42 1.62 -4.09
CA MET A 24 7.49 1.15 -5.46
C MET A 24 8.90 0.70 -5.86
N GLU A 25 9.93 1.35 -5.34
CA GLU A 25 11.32 0.91 -5.55
C GLU A 25 11.54 -0.49 -4.97
N ILE A 26 11.02 -0.75 -3.77
CA ILE A 26 11.12 -2.06 -3.13
C ILE A 26 10.29 -3.09 -3.88
N VAL A 27 9.10 -2.73 -4.33
CA VAL A 27 8.22 -3.60 -5.11
C VAL A 27 8.90 -4.04 -6.41
N LYS A 28 9.60 -3.12 -7.08
CA LYS A 28 10.38 -3.46 -8.28
C LYS A 28 11.46 -4.49 -7.99
N LYS A 29 12.15 -4.34 -6.88
CA LYS A 29 13.19 -5.31 -6.46
C LYS A 29 12.58 -6.68 -6.19
N ILE A 30 11.42 -6.71 -5.53
CA ILE A 30 10.68 -7.95 -5.28
C ILE A 30 10.27 -8.60 -6.61
N GLY A 31 9.77 -7.81 -7.56
CA GLY A 31 9.39 -8.29 -8.89
C GLY A 31 10.55 -8.93 -9.62
N SER A 32 11.72 -8.31 -9.59
CA SER A 32 12.95 -8.85 -10.21
C SER A 32 13.37 -10.16 -9.55
N LEU A 33 13.33 -10.21 -8.22
CA LEU A 33 13.68 -11.42 -7.47
C LEU A 33 12.72 -12.58 -7.78
N LYS A 34 11.43 -12.29 -7.88
CA LYS A 34 10.41 -13.30 -8.24
C LYS A 34 10.66 -13.86 -9.64
N LYS A 35 11.03 -13.02 -10.61
CA LYS A 35 11.38 -13.47 -11.96
C LYS A 35 12.58 -14.40 -11.96
N GLU A 36 13.63 -14.02 -11.24
CA GLU A 36 14.85 -14.85 -11.13
C GLU A 36 14.56 -16.20 -10.49
N SER A 37 13.70 -16.21 -9.46
CA SER A 37 13.32 -17.42 -8.71
C SER A 37 12.14 -18.17 -9.33
N LYS A 38 11.59 -17.67 -10.44
CA LYS A 38 10.41 -18.22 -11.11
C LYS A 38 9.20 -18.32 -10.19
N LEU A 39 9.04 -17.33 -9.29
CA LEU A 39 7.89 -17.23 -8.39
C LEU A 39 6.78 -16.41 -9.04
N PRO A 40 5.51 -16.74 -8.76
CA PRO A 40 4.39 -15.93 -9.27
C PRO A 40 4.33 -14.55 -8.60
N VAL A 41 3.84 -13.56 -9.36
CA VAL A 41 3.59 -12.22 -8.83
C VAL A 41 2.49 -12.25 -7.77
N PHE A 42 1.40 -12.98 -8.05
CA PHE A 42 0.29 -13.10 -7.13
C PHE A 42 0.65 -14.02 -5.98
N ASP A 43 0.47 -13.54 -4.75
CA ASP A 43 0.71 -14.28 -3.53
C ASP A 43 -0.48 -14.09 -2.60
N ALA A 44 -1.45 -15.01 -2.69
CA ALA A 44 -2.69 -14.93 -1.93
C ALA A 44 -2.46 -14.99 -0.41
N ALA A 45 -1.51 -15.80 0.03
CA ALA A 45 -1.17 -15.94 1.44
C ALA A 45 -0.62 -14.62 2.00
N ARG A 46 0.25 -13.96 1.25
CA ARG A 46 0.82 -12.68 1.64
C ARG A 46 -0.25 -11.58 1.71
N GLU A 47 -1.14 -11.54 0.73
CA GLU A 47 -2.24 -10.55 0.71
C GLU A 47 -3.17 -10.72 1.91
N SER A 48 -3.57 -11.97 2.22
CA SER A 48 -4.39 -12.26 3.39
C SER A 48 -3.71 -11.86 4.69
N GLU A 49 -2.43 -12.18 4.83
CA GLU A 49 -1.62 -11.82 5.99
C GLU A 49 -1.57 -10.30 6.19
N MET A 50 -1.35 -9.55 5.12
CA MET A 50 -1.33 -8.09 5.17
C MET A 50 -2.67 -7.52 5.61
N LEU A 51 -3.77 -8.00 5.03
CA LEU A 51 -5.11 -7.54 5.38
C LEU A 51 -5.43 -7.80 6.85
N GLU A 52 -5.14 -8.99 7.34
CA GLU A 52 -5.37 -9.35 8.74
C GLU A 52 -4.52 -8.51 9.70
N LYS A 53 -3.26 -8.32 9.39
CA LYS A 53 -2.34 -7.52 10.21
C LYS A 53 -2.82 -6.07 10.32
N HIS A 54 -3.18 -5.46 9.20
CA HIS A 54 -3.65 -4.08 9.19
C HIS A 54 -5.00 -3.94 9.86
N ARG A 55 -5.91 -4.88 9.62
CA ARG A 55 -7.21 -4.88 10.30
C ARG A 55 -7.04 -4.91 11.82
N ALA A 56 -6.17 -5.75 12.32
CA ALA A 56 -5.93 -5.88 13.77
C ALA A 56 -5.39 -4.58 14.39
N SER A 57 -4.77 -3.71 13.60
CA SER A 57 -4.23 -2.43 14.07
C SER A 57 -5.27 -1.32 14.18
N PHE A 58 -6.46 -1.53 13.63
CA PHE A 58 -7.54 -0.54 13.65
C PHE A 58 -8.53 -0.82 14.76
N SER A 59 -8.78 0.18 15.61
CA SER A 59 -9.85 0.14 16.62
C SER A 59 -11.18 0.60 16.05
N ASP A 60 -11.16 1.49 15.07
CA ASP A 60 -12.35 2.05 14.41
C ASP A 60 -12.67 1.26 13.15
N LEU A 61 -13.74 0.47 13.19
CA LEU A 61 -14.14 -0.40 12.07
C LEU A 61 -14.67 0.39 10.86
N VAL A 62 -15.25 1.57 11.07
CA VAL A 62 -15.69 2.42 9.97
C VAL A 62 -14.46 2.94 9.21
N LEU A 63 -13.48 3.42 9.95
CA LEU A 63 -12.23 3.88 9.35
C LEU A 63 -11.47 2.74 8.67
N TRP A 64 -11.48 1.54 9.26
CA TRP A 64 -10.91 0.35 8.64
C TRP A 64 -11.53 0.06 7.28
N ASN A 65 -12.86 0.17 7.14
CA ASN A 65 -13.52 -0.10 5.86
C ASN A 65 -12.99 0.79 4.73
N TYR A 66 -12.71 2.05 5.04
CA TYR A 66 -12.10 2.96 4.06
C TYR A 66 -10.63 2.60 3.80
N TYR A 67 -9.88 2.31 4.85
CA TYR A 67 -8.48 1.95 4.70
C TYR A 67 -8.30 0.63 3.94
N GLU A 68 -9.19 -0.33 4.15
CA GLU A 68 -9.16 -1.60 3.43
C GLU A 68 -9.24 -1.39 1.92
N ARG A 69 -10.11 -0.49 1.47
CA ARG A 69 -10.21 -0.13 0.05
C ARG A 69 -8.92 0.49 -0.48
N PHE A 70 -8.35 1.38 0.29
CA PHE A 70 -7.06 2.01 -0.02
C PHE A 70 -5.95 0.96 -0.11
N LEU A 71 -5.87 0.08 0.88
CA LEU A 71 -4.86 -0.98 0.96
C LEU A 71 -4.99 -1.97 -0.21
N LYS A 72 -6.19 -2.38 -0.56
CA LYS A 72 -6.43 -3.27 -1.70
C LYS A 72 -6.00 -2.66 -3.02
N ASN A 73 -6.28 -1.38 -3.22
CA ASN A 73 -5.81 -0.66 -4.41
C ASN A 73 -4.28 -0.60 -4.46
N MET A 74 -3.65 -0.36 -3.33
CA MET A 74 -2.19 -0.33 -3.23
C MET A 74 -1.58 -1.68 -3.58
N ILE A 75 -2.19 -2.77 -3.12
CA ILE A 75 -1.78 -4.15 -3.43
C ILE A 75 -1.89 -4.41 -4.94
N GLU A 76 -2.99 -4.01 -5.58
CA GLU A 76 -3.19 -4.18 -7.02
C GLU A 76 -2.15 -3.42 -7.84
N ILE A 77 -1.87 -2.17 -7.48
CA ILE A 77 -0.85 -1.36 -8.14
C ILE A 77 0.53 -2.02 -8.00
N ALA A 78 0.83 -2.54 -6.81
CA ALA A 78 2.10 -3.23 -6.58
C ALA A 78 2.26 -4.48 -7.46
N LYS A 79 1.18 -5.22 -7.69
CA LYS A 79 1.21 -6.38 -8.59
C LYS A 79 1.52 -5.96 -10.03
N GLU A 80 0.90 -4.90 -10.52
CA GLU A 80 1.17 -4.36 -11.84
C GLU A 80 2.64 -3.97 -11.99
N MET A 81 3.22 -3.37 -10.97
CA MET A 81 4.61 -2.92 -10.98
C MET A 81 5.62 -4.07 -10.97
N GLN A 82 5.21 -5.26 -10.55
CA GLN A 82 6.04 -6.46 -10.57
C GLN A 82 6.06 -7.16 -11.93
N LEU A 83 5.12 -6.84 -12.79
CA LEU A 83 5.09 -7.39 -14.15
C LEU A 83 6.18 -6.75 -15.01
#